data_1f0308f228d0bfd5c48797a14226f726
#
_entry.id   1f0308f228d0bfd5c48797a14226f726
#
_cell.length_a   1.000
_cell.length_b   1.000
_cell.length_c   1.000
_cell.angle_alpha   90.00
_cell.angle_beta   90.00
_cell.angle_gamma   90.00
#
_symmetry.space_group_name_H-M   'P 1'
#
loop_
_entity.id
_entity.type
_entity.pdbx_description
1 polymer ?
#
loop_
_entity_poly.entity_id
_entity_poly.type
_entity_poly.pdbx_seq_one_letter_code
_entity_poly.pdbx_strand_id
1 'polypeptide(L)'
;MSAILSTQNLVKKYGYKIVSNNISLTINKGDIYGFVGKNGAGKTTFMRQVLGLAFPDSGEIILFGGEPLNTARKKIGSLIEFPSIYKNCTAYENMKRMAILTGSSDKSVRKILDFVGLGNTGNKKAGQFSLGMRQRLGIAMALLGNPELLILDEPINGLDPTGIMEIRDLIIRLNTEKKITFMISSHLLEELSKIATRYGFIHDGKLIEEISAVELSQKCSDRVLIVPDNSQKAAEILSKIMPPQQIHIYNKSVYLDTMIDRTGQINKYLVENGVTVNQISIHAINLEEYFLRKVGA
;
A
#
# COMPACT_ATOMS: atom_id res chain seq x y z
N MET A 1 -16.90 0.01 12.07
CA MET A 1 -15.77 -0.95 12.09
C MET A 1 -14.89 -0.60 13.28
N SER A 2 -14.31 -1.57 14.00
CA SER A 2 -13.46 -1.30 15.16
C SER A 2 -12.02 -1.06 14.70
N ALA A 3 -11.38 0.00 15.20
CA ALA A 3 -9.97 0.27 14.96
C ALA A 3 -9.10 -0.80 15.66
N ILE A 4 -8.14 -1.37 14.91
CA ILE A 4 -7.16 -2.33 15.42
C ILE A 4 -5.82 -1.65 15.74
N LEU A 5 -5.53 -0.57 15.03
CA LEU A 5 -4.38 0.32 15.23
C LEU A 5 -4.84 1.76 15.00
N SER A 6 -4.53 2.63 15.93
CA SER A 6 -4.58 4.08 15.69
C SER A 6 -3.37 4.77 16.30
N THR A 7 -2.97 5.88 15.70
CA THR A 7 -1.89 6.73 16.23
C THR A 7 -2.39 8.17 16.31
N GLN A 8 -1.88 8.91 17.30
CA GLN A 8 -2.20 10.32 17.49
C GLN A 8 -0.89 11.12 17.60
N ASN A 9 -0.68 12.01 16.65
CA ASN A 9 0.45 12.95 16.59
C ASN A 9 1.82 12.29 16.85
N LEU A 10 2.04 11.10 16.24
CA LEU A 10 3.24 10.32 16.48
C LEU A 10 4.47 11.00 15.89
N VAL A 11 5.49 11.21 16.71
CA VAL A 11 6.74 11.87 16.32
C VAL A 11 7.94 10.96 16.58
N LYS A 12 8.89 10.97 15.65
CA LYS A 12 10.22 10.36 15.81
C LYS A 12 11.29 11.24 15.20
N LYS A 13 12.34 11.44 15.97
CA LYS A 13 13.56 12.16 15.57
C LYS A 13 14.77 11.24 15.66
N TYR A 14 15.70 11.40 14.74
CA TYR A 14 17.04 10.86 14.82
C TYR A 14 18.04 12.02 14.65
N GLY A 15 18.69 12.41 15.74
CA GLY A 15 19.47 13.64 15.79
C GLY A 15 18.58 14.85 15.47
N TYR A 16 18.94 15.62 14.44
CA TYR A 16 18.18 16.79 14.01
C TYR A 16 17.07 16.48 12.99
N LYS A 17 17.02 15.23 12.46
CA LYS A 17 16.06 14.86 11.42
C LYS A 17 14.78 14.32 12.04
N ILE A 18 13.64 14.94 11.73
CA ILE A 18 12.31 14.42 12.05
C ILE A 18 11.94 13.41 10.96
N VAL A 19 11.71 12.14 11.33
CA VAL A 19 11.41 11.04 10.41
C VAL A 19 9.95 10.64 10.46
N SER A 20 9.28 10.80 11.61
CA SER A 20 7.82 10.78 11.76
C SER A 20 7.41 12.11 12.34
N ASN A 21 6.48 12.83 11.68
CA ASN A 21 6.11 14.18 12.03
C ASN A 21 4.59 14.29 12.18
N ASN A 22 4.12 14.14 13.42
CA ASN A 22 2.70 14.21 13.78
C ASN A 22 1.82 13.23 12.97
N ILE A 23 2.26 11.97 12.84
CA ILE A 23 1.48 10.98 12.10
C ILE A 23 0.29 10.51 12.94
N SER A 24 -0.91 10.79 12.44
CA SER A 24 -2.18 10.29 12.98
C SER A 24 -2.89 9.49 11.90
N LEU A 25 -3.09 8.19 12.11
CA LEU A 25 -3.79 7.30 11.18
C LEU A 25 -4.62 6.26 11.91
N THR A 26 -5.54 5.63 11.18
CA THR A 26 -6.41 4.58 11.73
C THR A 26 -6.54 3.41 10.77
N ILE A 27 -6.27 2.20 11.27
CA ILE A 27 -6.49 0.93 10.56
C ILE A 27 -7.61 0.18 11.24
N ASN A 28 -8.64 -0.18 10.47
CA ASN A 28 -9.77 -0.94 10.98
C ASN A 28 -9.56 -2.44 10.82
N LYS A 29 -10.23 -3.22 11.65
CA LYS A 29 -10.21 -4.68 11.55
C LYS A 29 -10.71 -5.13 10.17
N GLY A 30 -9.91 -5.97 9.49
CA GLY A 30 -10.18 -6.47 8.16
C GLY A 30 -9.62 -5.63 7.02
N ASP A 31 -9.06 -4.45 7.29
CA ASP A 31 -8.40 -3.64 6.26
C ASP A 31 -7.15 -4.33 5.72
N ILE A 32 -6.90 -4.14 4.42
CA ILE A 32 -5.56 -4.20 3.82
C ILE A 32 -5.14 -2.76 3.61
N TYR A 33 -4.42 -2.21 4.59
CA TYR A 33 -4.00 -0.81 4.59
C TYR A 33 -2.68 -0.63 3.85
N GLY A 34 -2.72 0.07 2.73
CA GLY A 34 -1.54 0.44 1.95
C GLY A 34 -0.87 1.69 2.50
N PHE A 35 0.34 1.58 3.04
CA PHE A 35 1.14 2.72 3.52
C PHE A 35 2.16 3.13 2.47
N VAL A 36 1.83 4.18 1.73
CA VAL A 36 2.42 4.55 0.45
C VAL A 36 3.32 5.77 0.58
N GLY A 37 4.51 5.71 0.01
CA GLY A 37 5.45 6.84 -0.02
C GLY A 37 6.80 6.47 -0.63
N LYS A 38 7.55 7.47 -1.08
CA LYS A 38 8.90 7.29 -1.63
C LYS A 38 9.84 6.64 -0.59
N ASN A 39 10.95 6.09 -1.07
CA ASN A 39 12.00 5.59 -0.17
C ASN A 39 12.51 6.74 0.70
N GLY A 40 12.67 6.46 2.00
CA GLY A 40 13.06 7.48 2.97
C GLY A 40 11.93 8.36 3.52
N ALA A 41 10.67 8.17 3.09
CA ALA A 41 9.52 8.95 3.57
C ALA A 41 9.14 8.68 5.05
N GLY A 42 9.74 7.68 5.71
CA GLY A 42 9.48 7.36 7.11
C GLY A 42 8.64 6.09 7.34
N LYS A 43 8.25 5.34 6.30
CA LYS A 43 7.40 4.14 6.38
C LYS A 43 7.91 3.11 7.38
N THR A 44 9.13 2.62 7.18
CA THR A 44 9.78 1.63 8.05
C THR A 44 9.91 2.13 9.49
N THR A 45 10.26 3.40 9.69
CA THR A 45 10.37 4.00 11.04
C THR A 45 9.01 3.99 11.75
N PHE A 46 7.95 4.39 11.07
CA PHE A 46 6.59 4.33 11.62
C PHE A 46 6.21 2.90 12.02
N MET A 47 6.42 1.93 11.13
CA MET A 47 6.15 0.52 11.44
C MET A 47 6.95 0.02 12.64
N ARG A 48 8.23 0.39 12.73
CA ARG A 48 9.08 0.06 13.90
C ARG A 48 8.55 0.69 15.20
N GLN A 49 7.99 1.91 15.16
CA GLN A 49 7.34 2.53 16.33
C GLN A 49 6.12 1.73 16.79
N VAL A 50 5.23 1.33 15.87
CA VAL A 50 4.06 0.51 16.18
C VAL A 50 4.48 -0.80 16.83
N LEU A 51 5.49 -1.46 16.29
CA LEU A 51 6.03 -2.73 16.79
C LEU A 51 6.81 -2.60 18.12
N GLY A 52 7.15 -1.37 18.54
CA GLY A 52 7.97 -1.14 19.74
C GLY A 52 9.47 -1.38 19.51
N LEU A 53 9.90 -1.48 18.24
CA LEU A 53 11.29 -1.56 17.83
C LEU A 53 11.98 -0.19 17.79
N ALA A 54 11.20 0.88 17.79
CA ALA A 54 11.63 2.26 17.96
C ALA A 54 10.63 2.99 18.86
N PHE A 55 11.14 3.68 19.89
CA PHE A 55 10.27 4.44 20.78
C PHE A 55 9.94 5.81 20.13
N PRO A 56 8.66 6.23 20.14
CA PRO A 56 8.29 7.59 19.74
C PRO A 56 8.87 8.61 20.70
N ASP A 57 9.15 9.82 20.21
CA ASP A 57 9.56 10.94 21.04
C ASP A 57 8.34 11.68 21.62
N SER A 58 7.21 11.62 20.91
CA SER A 58 5.91 12.09 21.40
C SER A 58 4.75 11.45 20.60
N GLY A 59 3.52 11.66 21.04
CA GLY A 59 2.31 11.07 20.46
C GLY A 59 1.95 9.75 21.11
N GLU A 60 0.87 9.14 20.63
CA GLU A 60 0.29 7.92 21.21
C GLU A 60 0.07 6.85 20.15
N ILE A 61 0.23 5.59 20.58
CA ILE A 61 -0.09 4.40 19.79
C ILE A 61 -1.16 3.62 20.56
N ILE A 62 -2.30 3.40 19.94
CA ILE A 62 -3.42 2.64 20.48
C ILE A 62 -3.60 1.38 19.65
N LEU A 63 -3.49 0.22 20.29
CA LEU A 63 -3.63 -1.09 19.66
C LEU A 63 -4.84 -1.83 20.27
N PHE A 64 -5.62 -2.51 19.42
CA PHE A 64 -6.71 -3.40 19.82
C PHE A 64 -7.68 -2.77 20.85
N GLY A 65 -8.06 -1.50 20.61
CA GLY A 65 -9.00 -0.79 21.49
C GLY A 65 -8.40 -0.32 22.82
N GLY A 66 -7.07 -0.13 22.89
CA GLY A 66 -6.38 0.38 24.09
C GLY A 66 -5.84 -0.72 25.00
N GLU A 67 -5.66 -1.94 24.51
CA GLU A 67 -4.95 -2.98 25.25
C GLU A 67 -3.52 -2.53 25.60
N PRO A 68 -2.96 -2.96 26.76
CA PRO A 68 -1.57 -2.67 27.10
C PRO A 68 -0.63 -3.09 25.98
N LEU A 69 0.26 -2.18 25.53
CA LEU A 69 1.07 -2.36 24.33
C LEU A 69 1.89 -3.66 24.31
N ASN A 70 2.40 -4.11 25.48
CA ASN A 70 3.16 -5.36 25.58
C ASN A 70 2.31 -6.60 25.29
N THR A 71 1.02 -6.56 25.61
CA THR A 71 0.06 -7.65 25.32
C THR A 71 -0.41 -7.53 23.88
N ALA A 72 -0.80 -6.33 23.47
CA ALA A 72 -1.30 -6.02 22.15
C ALA A 72 -0.30 -6.42 21.04
N ARG A 73 0.99 -6.12 21.23
CA ARG A 73 2.05 -6.46 20.26
C ARG A 73 2.24 -7.96 20.04
N LYS A 74 1.85 -8.82 20.99
CA LYS A 74 1.86 -10.27 20.79
C LYS A 74 0.84 -10.74 19.73
N LYS A 75 -0.14 -9.92 19.43
CA LYS A 75 -1.15 -10.16 18.37
C LYS A 75 -0.74 -9.60 17.02
N ILE A 76 0.49 -9.08 16.89
CA ILE A 76 1.02 -8.51 15.66
C ILE A 76 2.14 -9.41 15.15
N GLY A 77 1.98 -9.91 13.92
CA GLY A 77 3.07 -10.49 13.17
C GLY A 77 3.73 -9.43 12.28
N SER A 78 5.04 -9.55 12.05
CA SER A 78 5.73 -8.56 11.24
C SER A 78 6.82 -9.14 10.36
N LEU A 79 7.01 -8.50 9.21
CA LEU A 79 8.14 -8.70 8.33
C LEU A 79 8.66 -7.30 7.96
N ILE A 80 9.77 -6.89 8.59
CA ILE A 80 10.41 -5.59 8.38
C ILE A 80 11.70 -5.80 7.62
N GLU A 81 11.81 -5.14 6.47
CA GLU A 81 12.92 -5.27 5.53
C GLU A 81 13.04 -6.71 4.98
N PHE A 82 14.13 -7.43 5.29
CA PHE A 82 14.34 -8.79 4.81
C PHE A 82 14.01 -9.85 5.87
N PRO A 83 13.48 -11.01 5.42
CA PRO A 83 13.24 -12.11 6.34
C PRO A 83 14.53 -12.58 7.03
N SER A 84 14.56 -12.52 8.36
CA SER A 84 15.67 -13.02 9.17
C SER A 84 15.65 -14.55 9.23
N ILE A 85 16.15 -15.22 8.18
CA ILE A 85 16.14 -16.66 8.02
C ILE A 85 17.53 -17.27 8.19
N TYR A 86 17.59 -18.43 8.79
CA TYR A 86 18.79 -19.24 8.86
C TYR A 86 18.99 -19.98 7.52
N LYS A 87 19.91 -19.49 6.71
CA LYS A 87 20.15 -19.98 5.33
C LYS A 87 20.49 -21.46 5.26
N ASN A 88 21.18 -21.99 6.28
CA ASN A 88 21.58 -23.41 6.38
C ASN A 88 20.49 -24.32 6.96
N CYS A 89 19.33 -23.79 7.27
CA CYS A 89 18.17 -24.51 7.77
C CYS A 89 17.09 -24.66 6.68
N THR A 90 16.27 -25.71 6.78
CA THR A 90 15.08 -25.89 5.95
C THR A 90 13.98 -24.87 6.34
N ALA A 91 12.90 -24.79 5.55
CA ALA A 91 11.73 -23.98 5.92
C ALA A 91 11.17 -24.43 7.28
N TYR A 92 11.01 -25.73 7.47
CA TYR A 92 10.49 -26.30 8.70
C TYR A 92 11.38 -25.98 9.92
N GLU A 93 12.70 -26.13 9.80
CA GLU A 93 13.66 -25.81 10.88
C GLU A 93 13.63 -24.31 11.25
N ASN A 94 13.50 -23.41 10.28
CA ASN A 94 13.33 -21.98 10.52
C ASN A 94 12.04 -21.69 11.29
N MET A 95 10.93 -22.26 10.82
CA MET A 95 9.63 -22.11 11.46
C MET A 95 9.63 -22.69 12.89
N LYS A 96 10.25 -23.84 13.10
CA LYS A 96 10.33 -24.48 14.43
C LYS A 96 11.06 -23.62 15.45
N ARG A 97 12.14 -22.95 15.07
CA ARG A 97 12.85 -22.00 15.93
C ARG A 97 11.95 -20.85 16.38
N MET A 98 11.20 -20.29 15.45
CA MET A 98 10.26 -19.21 15.76
C MET A 98 9.05 -19.71 16.56
N ALA A 99 8.60 -20.93 16.31
CA ALA A 99 7.51 -21.56 17.06
C ALA A 99 7.80 -21.73 18.55
N ILE A 100 9.06 -21.97 18.93
CA ILE A 100 9.49 -22.02 20.34
C ILE A 100 9.22 -20.67 21.03
N LEU A 101 9.54 -19.56 20.35
CA LEU A 101 9.34 -18.20 20.90
C LEU A 101 7.88 -17.81 21.03
N THR A 102 7.03 -18.30 20.11
CA THR A 102 5.59 -17.97 20.07
C THR A 102 4.72 -19.01 20.81
N GLY A 103 5.28 -20.10 21.30
CA GLY A 103 4.52 -21.21 21.87
C GLY A 103 3.67 -21.98 20.86
N SER A 104 3.96 -21.85 19.55
CA SER A 104 3.19 -22.48 18.50
C SER A 104 3.49 -23.97 18.37
N SER A 105 2.45 -24.79 18.13
CA SER A 105 2.57 -26.24 17.99
C SER A 105 3.22 -26.64 16.65
N ASP A 106 3.80 -27.83 16.61
CA ASP A 106 4.34 -28.43 15.38
C ASP A 106 3.26 -28.57 14.27
N LYS A 107 2.04 -28.90 14.68
CA LYS A 107 0.89 -28.98 13.79
C LYS A 107 0.59 -27.62 13.13
N SER A 108 0.72 -26.50 13.88
CA SER A 108 0.58 -25.15 13.35
C SER A 108 1.68 -24.82 12.34
N VAL A 109 2.91 -25.18 12.64
CA VAL A 109 4.06 -24.98 11.72
C VAL A 109 3.80 -25.63 10.36
N ARG A 110 3.40 -26.92 10.35
CA ARG A 110 3.10 -27.63 9.09
C ARG A 110 1.95 -27.00 8.33
N LYS A 111 0.83 -26.68 9.01
CA LYS A 111 -0.31 -26.03 8.40
C LYS A 111 0.03 -24.69 7.76
N ILE A 112 0.87 -23.87 8.44
CA ILE A 112 1.27 -22.58 7.90
C ILE A 112 2.19 -22.76 6.68
N LEU A 113 3.15 -23.70 6.74
CA LEU A 113 4.02 -24.01 5.60
C LEU A 113 3.22 -24.47 4.36
N ASP A 114 2.24 -25.34 4.57
CA ASP A 114 1.32 -25.77 3.49
C ASP A 114 0.54 -24.59 2.93
N PHE A 115 0.01 -23.73 3.81
CA PHE A 115 -0.78 -22.56 3.41
C PHE A 115 0.01 -21.57 2.56
N VAL A 116 1.29 -21.32 2.90
CA VAL A 116 2.17 -20.42 2.14
C VAL A 116 2.84 -21.11 0.94
N GLY A 117 2.51 -22.36 0.65
CA GLY A 117 3.06 -23.12 -0.48
C GLY A 117 4.51 -23.57 -0.31
N LEU A 118 4.96 -23.76 0.93
CA LEU A 118 6.31 -24.24 1.26
C LEU A 118 6.33 -25.63 1.92
N GLY A 119 5.16 -26.30 2.04
CA GLY A 119 5.06 -27.64 2.67
C GLY A 119 5.89 -28.71 1.98
N ASN A 120 6.03 -28.64 0.65
CA ASN A 120 6.73 -29.62 -0.17
C ASN A 120 8.22 -29.30 -0.42
N THR A 121 8.82 -28.38 0.35
CA THR A 121 10.24 -28.01 0.17
C THR A 121 11.22 -29.05 0.72
N GLY A 122 10.75 -30.00 1.54
CA GLY A 122 11.52 -31.10 2.09
C GLY A 122 12.82 -30.65 2.78
N ASN A 123 13.94 -31.24 2.35
CA ASN A 123 15.26 -30.96 2.92
C ASN A 123 15.97 -29.76 2.26
N LYS A 124 15.33 -29.06 1.30
CA LYS A 124 15.93 -27.90 0.63
C LYS A 124 16.21 -26.79 1.66
N LYS A 125 17.43 -26.29 1.69
CA LYS A 125 17.86 -25.25 2.62
C LYS A 125 17.36 -23.88 2.17
N ALA A 126 16.98 -23.02 3.11
CA ALA A 126 16.43 -21.69 2.82
C ALA A 126 17.40 -20.77 2.05
N GLY A 127 18.70 -21.02 2.14
CA GLY A 127 19.71 -20.34 1.31
C GLY A 127 19.56 -20.60 -0.20
N GLN A 128 18.94 -21.72 -0.59
CA GLN A 128 18.67 -22.12 -1.98
C GLN A 128 17.28 -21.65 -2.48
N PHE A 129 16.51 -20.96 -1.65
CA PHE A 129 15.19 -20.45 -2.01
C PHE A 129 15.30 -19.25 -2.94
N SER A 130 14.34 -19.13 -3.87
CA SER A 130 14.13 -17.88 -4.60
C SER A 130 13.79 -16.74 -3.63
N LEU A 131 13.84 -15.49 -4.08
CA LEU A 131 13.46 -14.36 -3.24
C LEU A 131 11.99 -14.50 -2.79
N GLY A 132 11.07 -14.87 -3.70
CA GLY A 132 9.66 -15.11 -3.38
C GLY A 132 9.46 -16.22 -2.35
N MET A 133 10.20 -17.34 -2.45
CA MET A 133 10.17 -18.39 -1.42
C MET A 133 10.66 -17.87 -0.06
N ARG A 134 11.71 -17.04 -0.03
CA ARG A 134 12.19 -16.43 1.22
C ARG A 134 11.16 -15.46 1.81
N GLN A 135 10.50 -14.66 0.98
CA GLN A 135 9.42 -13.77 1.44
C GLN A 135 8.24 -14.58 2.00
N ARG A 136 7.80 -15.62 1.32
CA ARG A 136 6.75 -16.51 1.84
C ARG A 136 7.13 -17.17 3.15
N LEU A 137 8.39 -17.55 3.33
CA LEU A 137 8.88 -18.08 4.60
C LEU A 137 8.86 -17.00 5.70
N GLY A 138 9.26 -15.76 5.40
CA GLY A 138 9.16 -14.62 6.31
C GLY A 138 7.74 -14.35 6.77
N ILE A 139 6.80 -14.34 5.83
CA ILE A 139 5.36 -14.22 6.13
C ILE A 139 4.88 -15.40 6.97
N ALA A 140 5.31 -16.63 6.65
CA ALA A 140 4.97 -17.81 7.44
C ALA A 140 5.45 -17.69 8.91
N MET A 141 6.65 -17.18 9.11
CA MET A 141 7.18 -16.93 10.46
C MET A 141 6.37 -15.85 11.19
N ALA A 142 5.94 -14.79 10.49
CA ALA A 142 5.09 -13.76 11.05
C ALA A 142 3.67 -14.24 11.42
N LEU A 143 3.21 -15.33 10.81
CA LEU A 143 1.91 -15.96 11.12
C LEU A 143 1.92 -16.83 12.38
N LEU A 144 3.08 -17.17 12.90
CA LEU A 144 3.19 -17.91 14.16
C LEU A 144 2.69 -17.03 15.31
N GLY A 145 2.01 -17.64 16.29
CA GLY A 145 1.36 -16.89 17.36
C GLY A 145 -0.07 -16.43 17.00
N ASN A 146 -0.55 -16.75 15.80
CA ASN A 146 -1.92 -16.48 15.34
C ASN A 146 -2.29 -14.98 15.39
N PRO A 147 -1.57 -14.11 14.66
CA PRO A 147 -1.74 -12.66 14.73
C PRO A 147 -3.09 -12.21 14.17
N GLU A 148 -3.62 -11.10 14.71
CA GLU A 148 -4.78 -10.40 14.17
C GLU A 148 -4.38 -9.28 13.19
N LEU A 149 -3.14 -8.77 13.29
CA LEU A 149 -2.55 -7.75 12.42
C LEU A 149 -1.21 -8.24 11.88
N LEU A 150 -1.00 -8.12 10.58
CA LEU A 150 0.31 -8.31 9.94
C LEU A 150 0.85 -6.98 9.41
N ILE A 151 2.08 -6.65 9.78
CA ILE A 151 2.81 -5.47 9.29
C ILE A 151 3.92 -5.96 8.37
N LEU A 152 3.81 -5.62 7.08
CA LEU A 152 4.74 -6.06 6.03
C LEU A 152 5.40 -4.84 5.39
N ASP A 153 6.72 -4.74 5.53
CA ASP A 153 7.51 -3.66 4.93
C ASP A 153 8.08 -4.11 3.60
N GLU A 154 7.60 -3.49 2.51
CA GLU A 154 7.99 -3.75 1.11
C GLU A 154 7.99 -5.25 0.73
N PRO A 155 6.91 -6.04 0.99
CA PRO A 155 6.94 -7.50 0.87
C PRO A 155 7.10 -8.01 -0.56
N ILE A 156 6.85 -7.19 -1.57
CA ILE A 156 6.94 -7.55 -3.00
C ILE A 156 8.16 -6.94 -3.71
N ASN A 157 8.98 -6.18 -2.97
CA ASN A 157 10.12 -5.49 -3.58
C ASN A 157 11.18 -6.47 -4.09
N GLY A 158 11.60 -6.27 -5.36
CA GLY A 158 12.63 -7.09 -6.01
C GLY A 158 12.16 -8.48 -6.46
N LEU A 159 10.88 -8.79 -6.36
CA LEU A 159 10.31 -10.02 -6.89
C LEU A 159 10.08 -9.92 -8.40
N ASP A 160 10.13 -11.06 -9.07
CA ASP A 160 9.64 -11.23 -10.44
C ASP A 160 8.09 -11.17 -10.49
N PRO A 161 7.48 -10.94 -11.65
CA PRO A 161 6.01 -10.83 -11.77
C PRO A 161 5.25 -12.02 -11.17
N THR A 162 5.77 -13.24 -11.30
CA THR A 162 5.16 -14.44 -10.71
C THR A 162 5.20 -14.39 -9.18
N GLY A 163 6.34 -14.03 -8.60
CA GLY A 163 6.49 -13.88 -7.14
C GLY A 163 5.60 -12.78 -6.57
N ILE A 164 5.42 -11.66 -7.30
CA ILE A 164 4.48 -10.60 -6.92
C ILE A 164 3.05 -11.14 -6.84
N MET A 165 2.61 -11.89 -7.88
CA MET A 165 1.28 -12.51 -7.89
C MET A 165 1.09 -13.47 -6.73
N GLU A 166 2.07 -14.36 -6.47
CA GLU A 166 2.00 -15.32 -5.38
C GLU A 166 1.87 -14.66 -4.00
N ILE A 167 2.64 -13.60 -3.73
CA ILE A 167 2.55 -12.85 -2.46
C ILE A 167 1.21 -12.11 -2.34
N ARG A 168 0.75 -11.50 -3.43
CA ARG A 168 -0.55 -10.83 -3.46
C ARG A 168 -1.70 -11.78 -3.14
N ASP A 169 -1.74 -12.93 -3.82
CA ASP A 169 -2.78 -13.93 -3.61
C ASP A 169 -2.73 -14.51 -2.18
N LEU A 170 -1.52 -14.68 -1.62
CA LEU A 170 -1.33 -15.08 -0.24
C LEU A 170 -1.92 -14.04 0.73
N ILE A 171 -1.68 -12.75 0.51
CA ILE A 171 -2.23 -11.66 1.34
C ILE A 171 -3.75 -11.66 1.28
N ILE A 172 -4.34 -11.74 0.07
CA ILE A 172 -5.80 -11.81 -0.11
C ILE A 172 -6.38 -13.00 0.64
N ARG A 173 -5.81 -14.20 0.48
CA ARG A 173 -6.29 -15.41 1.17
C ARG A 173 -6.19 -15.28 2.70
N LEU A 174 -5.10 -14.74 3.22
CA LEU A 174 -4.94 -14.49 4.66
C LEU A 174 -5.97 -13.49 5.19
N ASN A 175 -6.27 -12.44 4.43
CA ASN A 175 -7.29 -11.47 4.80
C ASN A 175 -8.71 -12.07 4.73
N THR A 176 -9.05 -12.76 3.64
CA THR A 176 -10.41 -13.28 3.40
C THR A 176 -10.72 -14.53 4.23
N GLU A 177 -9.80 -15.51 4.28
CA GLU A 177 -10.01 -16.80 4.95
C GLU A 177 -9.67 -16.75 6.44
N LYS A 178 -8.61 -16.01 6.83
CA LYS A 178 -8.14 -15.93 8.22
C LYS A 178 -8.55 -14.65 8.93
N LYS A 179 -9.19 -13.70 8.22
CA LYS A 179 -9.63 -12.41 8.76
C LYS A 179 -8.49 -11.58 9.37
N ILE A 180 -7.27 -11.74 8.86
CA ILE A 180 -6.10 -10.98 9.30
C ILE A 180 -6.16 -9.58 8.68
N THR A 181 -5.92 -8.58 9.50
CA THR A 181 -5.75 -7.19 9.07
C THR A 181 -4.31 -6.97 8.62
N PHE A 182 -4.10 -6.12 7.64
CA PHE A 182 -2.77 -5.85 7.09
C PHE A 182 -2.42 -4.37 7.14
N MET A 183 -1.15 -4.08 7.44
CA MET A 183 -0.48 -2.84 7.09
C MET A 183 0.70 -3.18 6.19
N ILE A 184 0.68 -2.69 4.95
CA ILE A 184 1.67 -3.02 3.92
C ILE A 184 2.30 -1.73 3.42
N SER A 185 3.61 -1.57 3.56
CA SER A 185 4.32 -0.50 2.88
C SER A 185 4.65 -0.90 1.45
N SER A 186 4.54 0.04 0.55
CA SER A 186 5.04 -0.12 -0.81
C SER A 186 5.35 1.22 -1.46
N HIS A 187 6.31 1.21 -2.38
CA HIS A 187 6.50 2.24 -3.37
C HIS A 187 5.96 1.82 -4.75
N LEU A 188 5.60 0.53 -4.91
CA LEU A 188 4.95 -0.03 -6.10
C LEU A 188 3.43 0.12 -5.97
N LEU A 189 2.94 1.31 -6.29
CA LEU A 189 1.56 1.70 -6.09
C LEU A 189 0.56 0.86 -6.89
N GLU A 190 0.93 0.52 -8.12
CA GLU A 190 0.09 -0.26 -9.03
C GLU A 190 -0.21 -1.66 -8.49
N GLU A 191 0.80 -2.33 -7.90
CA GLU A 191 0.58 -3.65 -7.31
C GLU A 191 -0.23 -3.60 -6.02
N LEU A 192 -0.01 -2.55 -5.21
CA LEU A 192 -0.78 -2.34 -3.98
C LEU A 192 -2.25 -2.02 -4.28
N SER A 193 -2.53 -1.32 -5.40
CA SER A 193 -3.90 -0.97 -5.81
C SER A 193 -4.80 -2.17 -6.08
N LYS A 194 -4.21 -3.33 -6.38
CA LYS A 194 -4.94 -4.56 -6.65
C LYS A 194 -5.48 -5.25 -5.38
N ILE A 195 -4.99 -4.86 -4.19
CA ILE A 195 -5.34 -5.53 -2.94
C ILE A 195 -5.76 -4.61 -1.79
N ALA A 196 -5.27 -3.37 -1.76
CA ALA A 196 -5.54 -2.47 -0.64
C ALA A 196 -7.00 -2.01 -0.60
N THR A 197 -7.56 -1.96 0.60
CA THR A 197 -8.90 -1.44 0.86
C THR A 197 -8.88 0.03 1.28
N ARG A 198 -7.74 0.48 1.82
CA ARG A 198 -7.50 1.84 2.31
C ARG A 198 -6.03 2.21 2.14
N TYR A 199 -5.75 3.49 1.96
CA TYR A 199 -4.41 4.02 1.77
C TYR A 199 -4.09 5.13 2.76
N GLY A 200 -2.83 5.18 3.20
CA GLY A 200 -2.22 6.33 3.84
C GLY A 200 -1.02 6.78 3.03
N PHE A 201 -1.06 8.00 2.50
CA PHE A 201 0.04 8.59 1.75
C PHE A 201 0.98 9.35 2.68
N ILE A 202 2.26 8.95 2.69
CA ILE A 202 3.29 9.60 3.51
C ILE A 202 4.35 10.26 2.63
N HIS A 203 4.73 11.49 2.98
CA HIS A 203 5.82 12.24 2.37
C HIS A 203 6.57 13.03 3.44
N ASP A 204 7.89 12.96 3.42
CA ASP A 204 8.79 13.64 4.37
C ASP A 204 8.35 13.52 5.84
N GLY A 205 7.99 12.28 6.22
CA GLY A 205 7.58 11.96 7.58
C GLY A 205 6.17 12.41 7.96
N LYS A 206 5.41 13.02 7.06
CA LYS A 206 4.03 13.46 7.31
C LYS A 206 3.02 12.60 6.57
N LEU A 207 1.92 12.29 7.22
CA LEU A 207 0.76 11.72 6.54
C LEU A 207 0.05 12.84 5.76
N ILE A 208 0.00 12.69 4.44
CA ILE A 208 -0.58 13.69 3.53
C ILE A 208 -2.09 13.48 3.40
N GLU A 209 -2.51 12.24 3.28
CA GLU A 209 -3.92 11.88 3.11
C GLU A 209 -4.17 10.43 3.54
N GLU A 210 -5.34 10.18 4.12
CA GLU A 210 -5.93 8.84 4.23
C GLU A 210 -7.17 8.77 3.36
N ILE A 211 -7.29 7.70 2.56
CA ILE A 211 -8.39 7.55 1.61
C ILE A 211 -8.76 6.07 1.43
N SER A 212 -10.04 5.76 1.26
CA SER A 212 -10.47 4.41 0.91
C SER A 212 -10.16 4.09 -0.56
N ALA A 213 -10.04 2.80 -0.90
CA ALA A 213 -9.85 2.37 -2.30
C ALA A 213 -11.00 2.82 -3.21
N VAL A 214 -12.24 2.87 -2.69
CA VAL A 214 -13.42 3.32 -3.43
C VAL A 214 -13.32 4.80 -3.76
N GLU A 215 -13.04 5.66 -2.76
CA GLU A 215 -12.88 7.10 -2.98
C GLU A 215 -11.69 7.39 -3.91
N LEU A 216 -10.59 6.65 -3.75
CA LEU A 216 -9.42 6.80 -4.60
C LEU A 216 -9.71 6.42 -6.05
N SER A 217 -10.44 5.32 -6.28
CA SER A 217 -10.88 4.92 -7.62
C SER A 217 -11.76 5.98 -8.29
N GLN A 218 -12.62 6.65 -7.53
CA GLN A 218 -13.41 7.77 -8.04
C GLN A 218 -12.54 8.98 -8.43
N LYS A 219 -11.49 9.27 -7.63
CA LYS A 219 -10.54 10.36 -7.94
C LYS A 219 -9.57 10.03 -9.07
N CYS A 220 -9.31 8.74 -9.30
CA CYS A 220 -8.49 8.21 -10.39
C CYS A 220 -9.32 7.75 -11.59
N SER A 221 -10.55 8.24 -11.73
CA SER A 221 -11.41 7.92 -12.87
C SER A 221 -10.81 8.39 -14.20
N ASP A 222 -11.16 7.65 -15.25
CA ASP A 222 -10.80 8.03 -16.61
C ASP A 222 -11.25 9.46 -16.94
N ARG A 223 -10.40 10.19 -17.65
CA ARG A 223 -10.63 11.55 -18.12
C ARG A 223 -10.34 11.64 -19.60
N VAL A 224 -11.01 12.55 -20.28
CA VAL A 224 -10.60 12.90 -21.64
C VAL A 224 -9.47 13.90 -21.55
N LEU A 225 -8.29 13.55 -22.07
CA LEU A 225 -7.16 14.45 -22.25
C LEU A 225 -7.23 15.05 -23.65
N ILE A 226 -7.19 16.37 -23.72
CA ILE A 226 -7.15 17.14 -24.96
C ILE A 226 -5.91 18.02 -24.91
N VAL A 227 -5.10 17.99 -25.96
CA VAL A 227 -3.97 18.90 -26.19
C VAL A 227 -4.35 19.85 -27.33
N PRO A 228 -4.96 21.00 -27.01
CA PRO A 228 -5.33 21.99 -28.02
C PRO A 228 -4.16 22.94 -28.30
N ASP A 229 -4.27 23.73 -29.37
CA ASP A 229 -3.38 24.89 -29.64
C ASP A 229 -3.56 25.99 -28.58
N ASN A 230 -4.77 26.18 -28.04
CA ASN A 230 -5.08 27.12 -26.98
C ASN A 230 -6.06 26.51 -25.95
N SER A 231 -5.51 26.18 -24.76
CA SER A 231 -6.26 25.51 -23.70
C SER A 231 -7.36 26.37 -23.10
N GLN A 232 -7.17 27.69 -22.98
CA GLN A 232 -8.18 28.59 -22.44
C GLN A 232 -9.37 28.71 -23.38
N LYS A 233 -9.12 28.94 -24.69
CA LYS A 233 -10.16 28.97 -25.71
C LYS A 233 -10.93 27.65 -25.78
N ALA A 234 -10.21 26.52 -25.68
CA ALA A 234 -10.85 25.21 -25.67
C ALA A 234 -11.76 25.02 -24.45
N ALA A 235 -11.31 25.42 -23.25
CA ALA A 235 -12.13 25.33 -22.03
C ALA A 235 -13.38 26.25 -22.09
N GLU A 236 -13.24 27.45 -22.60
CA GLU A 236 -14.38 28.39 -22.82
C GLU A 236 -15.42 27.79 -23.75
N ILE A 237 -15.02 27.18 -24.87
CA ILE A 237 -15.90 26.54 -25.83
C ILE A 237 -16.62 25.35 -25.17
N LEU A 238 -15.86 24.49 -24.45
CA LEU A 238 -16.39 23.31 -23.76
C LEU A 238 -17.36 23.68 -22.63
N SER A 239 -17.15 24.81 -21.94
CA SER A 239 -18.05 25.29 -20.89
C SER A 239 -19.47 25.61 -21.38
N LYS A 240 -19.68 25.73 -22.69
CA LYS A 240 -21.02 25.93 -23.31
C LYS A 240 -21.84 24.63 -23.40
N ILE A 241 -21.15 23.45 -23.32
CA ILE A 241 -21.80 22.15 -23.49
C ILE A 241 -21.68 21.26 -22.25
N MET A 242 -20.89 21.66 -21.25
CA MET A 242 -20.72 20.93 -20.01
C MET A 242 -20.41 21.85 -18.81
N PRO A 243 -20.66 21.39 -17.55
CA PRO A 243 -20.39 22.20 -16.38
C PRO A 243 -18.90 22.56 -16.26
N PRO A 244 -18.53 23.81 -15.94
CA PRO A 244 -17.13 24.26 -15.82
C PRO A 244 -16.34 23.48 -14.79
N GLN A 245 -16.98 22.93 -13.74
CA GLN A 245 -16.36 22.13 -12.70
C GLN A 245 -15.76 20.80 -13.21
N GLN A 246 -16.18 20.36 -14.39
CA GLN A 246 -15.71 19.13 -15.04
C GLN A 246 -14.58 19.39 -16.06
N ILE A 247 -14.14 20.67 -16.21
CA ILE A 247 -13.10 21.08 -17.15
C ILE A 247 -11.90 21.56 -16.33
N HIS A 248 -10.76 20.92 -16.50
CA HIS A 248 -9.53 21.24 -15.78
C HIS A 248 -8.41 21.56 -16.77
N ILE A 249 -7.72 22.68 -16.57
CA ILE A 249 -6.55 23.05 -17.37
C ILE A 249 -5.28 22.77 -16.57
N TYR A 250 -4.39 21.96 -17.13
CA TYR A 250 -3.09 21.70 -16.54
C TYR A 250 -2.01 21.54 -17.63
N ASN A 251 -0.88 22.24 -17.49
CA ASN A 251 0.26 22.19 -18.43
C ASN A 251 -0.13 22.31 -19.92
N LYS A 252 -0.97 23.31 -20.29
CA LYS A 252 -1.47 23.55 -21.64
C LYS A 252 -2.40 22.46 -22.20
N SER A 253 -2.83 21.51 -21.38
CA SER A 253 -3.81 20.49 -21.72
C SER A 253 -5.12 20.74 -21.02
N VAL A 254 -6.21 20.24 -21.59
CA VAL A 254 -7.55 20.27 -21.01
C VAL A 254 -7.95 18.84 -20.65
N TYR A 255 -8.43 18.65 -19.44
CA TYR A 255 -8.92 17.36 -18.93
C TYR A 255 -10.41 17.48 -18.66
N LEU A 256 -11.19 16.48 -19.09
CA LEU A 256 -12.61 16.42 -18.83
C LEU A 256 -12.94 15.20 -17.99
N ASP A 257 -13.69 15.39 -16.90
CA ASP A 257 -14.12 14.32 -16.00
C ASP A 257 -15.30 13.49 -16.56
N THR A 258 -15.77 13.79 -17.77
CA THR A 258 -16.97 13.21 -18.38
C THR A 258 -16.79 13.07 -19.89
N MET A 259 -17.81 12.50 -20.56
CA MET A 259 -17.84 12.29 -22.01
C MET A 259 -16.72 11.37 -22.57
N ILE A 260 -16.28 10.43 -21.79
CA ILE A 260 -15.20 9.48 -22.16
C ILE A 260 -15.54 8.76 -23.47
N ASP A 261 -16.80 8.35 -23.65
CA ASP A 261 -17.27 7.64 -24.83
C ASP A 261 -17.54 8.57 -26.05
N ARG A 262 -17.31 9.89 -25.92
CA ARG A 262 -17.67 10.90 -26.92
C ARG A 262 -16.51 11.73 -27.42
N THR A 263 -15.27 11.20 -27.32
CA THR A 263 -14.04 11.91 -27.72
C THR A 263 -14.12 12.44 -29.19
N GLY A 264 -14.68 11.64 -30.11
CA GLY A 264 -14.87 12.06 -31.49
C GLY A 264 -15.83 13.26 -31.64
N GLN A 265 -16.90 13.32 -30.84
CA GLN A 265 -17.83 14.43 -30.83
C GLN A 265 -17.22 15.70 -30.26
N ILE A 266 -16.42 15.54 -29.16
CA ILE A 266 -15.69 16.65 -28.55
C ILE A 266 -14.67 17.22 -29.55
N ASN A 267 -13.91 16.35 -30.22
CA ASN A 267 -12.94 16.77 -31.22
C ASN A 267 -13.62 17.57 -32.35
N LYS A 268 -14.70 17.02 -32.92
CA LYS A 268 -15.46 17.71 -33.98
C LYS A 268 -15.95 19.09 -33.51
N TYR A 269 -16.54 19.17 -32.30
CA TYR A 269 -17.06 20.39 -31.73
C TYR A 269 -15.97 21.47 -31.54
N LEU A 270 -14.80 21.10 -31.04
CA LEU A 270 -13.67 22.01 -30.87
C LEU A 270 -13.15 22.54 -32.22
N VAL A 271 -12.96 21.66 -33.20
CA VAL A 271 -12.49 22.04 -34.54
C VAL A 271 -13.46 22.96 -35.25
N GLU A 272 -14.76 22.68 -35.19
CA GLU A 272 -15.82 23.53 -35.77
C GLU A 272 -15.88 24.92 -35.13
N ASN A 273 -15.41 25.06 -33.88
CA ASN A 273 -15.32 26.35 -33.18
C ASN A 273 -13.90 26.96 -33.23
N GLY A 274 -13.05 26.50 -34.15
CA GLY A 274 -11.76 27.11 -34.46
C GLY A 274 -10.69 26.86 -33.42
N VAL A 275 -10.68 25.68 -32.79
CA VAL A 275 -9.57 25.16 -31.95
C VAL A 275 -8.94 24.00 -32.67
N THR A 276 -7.61 24.04 -32.82
CA THR A 276 -6.83 22.91 -33.35
C THR A 276 -6.55 21.92 -32.21
N VAL A 277 -6.96 20.67 -32.41
CA VAL A 277 -6.74 19.60 -31.45
C VAL A 277 -5.54 18.77 -31.92
N ASN A 278 -4.41 18.89 -31.23
CA ASN A 278 -3.20 18.15 -31.53
C ASN A 278 -3.24 16.71 -31.07
N GLN A 279 -3.95 16.47 -29.94
CA GLN A 279 -4.17 15.13 -29.38
C GLN A 279 -5.49 15.11 -28.63
N ILE A 280 -6.22 14.00 -28.72
CA ILE A 280 -7.32 13.63 -27.84
C ILE A 280 -7.21 12.17 -27.49
N SER A 281 -7.27 11.85 -26.19
CA SER A 281 -7.14 10.48 -25.68
C SER A 281 -7.88 10.32 -24.37
N ILE A 282 -8.18 9.09 -24.01
CA ILE A 282 -8.65 8.77 -22.66
C ILE A 282 -7.40 8.60 -21.79
N HIS A 283 -7.33 9.37 -20.71
CA HIS A 283 -6.24 9.33 -19.74
C HIS A 283 -6.78 8.91 -18.39
N ALA A 284 -6.39 7.70 -17.96
CA ALA A 284 -6.62 7.25 -16.60
C ALA A 284 -5.56 7.87 -15.68
N ILE A 285 -5.99 8.64 -14.68
CA ILE A 285 -5.06 9.06 -13.63
C ILE A 285 -4.70 7.81 -12.85
N ASN A 286 -3.47 7.33 -13.01
CA ASN A 286 -3.00 6.23 -12.20
C ASN A 286 -2.69 6.68 -10.76
N LEU A 287 -2.59 5.72 -9.87
CA LEU A 287 -2.35 5.98 -8.44
C LEU A 287 -1.04 6.73 -8.20
N GLU A 288 -0.02 6.48 -9.03
CA GLU A 288 1.28 7.15 -8.94
C GLU A 288 1.18 8.63 -9.29
N GLU A 289 0.48 8.96 -10.36
CA GLU A 289 0.21 10.35 -10.75
C GLU A 289 -0.62 11.09 -9.69
N TYR A 290 -1.63 10.42 -9.13
CA TYR A 290 -2.41 10.97 -8.02
C TYR A 290 -1.51 11.32 -6.82
N PHE A 291 -0.64 10.39 -6.43
CA PHE A 291 0.32 10.62 -5.35
C PHE A 291 1.27 11.77 -5.65
N LEU A 292 1.88 11.81 -6.85
CA LEU A 292 2.81 12.87 -7.23
C LEU A 292 2.15 14.26 -7.19
N ARG A 293 0.91 14.38 -7.67
CA ARG A 293 0.14 15.63 -7.57
C ARG A 293 -0.09 16.07 -6.13
N LYS A 294 -0.30 15.13 -5.20
CA LYS A 294 -0.52 15.43 -3.77
C LYS A 294 0.73 15.90 -3.04
N VAL A 295 1.89 15.42 -3.44
CA VAL A 295 3.17 15.80 -2.82
C VAL A 295 3.85 17.00 -3.49
N GLY A 296 3.22 17.59 -4.53
CA GLY A 296 3.74 18.77 -5.20
C GLY A 296 4.97 18.51 -6.07
N ALA A 297 5.10 17.29 -6.59
CA ALA A 297 6.22 16.85 -7.43
C ALA A 297 5.82 16.82 -8.91
#